data_5a063e7b85eb59003bdbc2964c1bcd3d
#
_entry.id   5a063e7b85eb59003bdbc2964c1bcd3d
#
_cell.length_a   1.000
_cell.length_b   1.000
_cell.length_c   1.000
_cell.angle_alpha   90.00
_cell.angle_beta   90.00
_cell.angle_gamma   90.00
#
_symmetry.space_group_name_H-M   'P 1'
#
loop_
_entity.id
_entity.type
_entity.pdbx_description
1 polymer ?
#
loop_
_entity_poly.entity_id
_entity_poly.type
_entity_poly.pdbx_seq_one_letter_code
_entity_poly.pdbx_strand_id
1 'polypeptide(L)'
;MAEPIPVTFGELLRQLRLDNGLTLETLADRARVAVRTISDLELGKARSPRESTVARLAWGLRLEGPAKARFIAIARGRPVPNGLPATTGTSPPRTLPRDVGSFTGRAWELAELTEAAADAASQVAAVHAISGMAGIGKTALAVRAAHQLAARYPDGQIFLGLQAHTPGQPPVAAAEALAILLQTAGVDARQIPAGLEARARLWRHWLAGKRMLLLLDDAARS
;
A
#
# COMPACT_ATOMS: atom_id res chain seq x y z
N MET A 1 -2.91 17.19 -25.09
CA MET A 1 -3.35 16.27 -24.03
C MET A 1 -3.21 14.87 -24.61
N ALA A 2 -2.16 14.13 -24.23
CA ALA A 2 -1.99 12.75 -24.66
C ALA A 2 -2.83 11.87 -23.72
N GLU A 3 -3.79 11.14 -24.27
CA GLU A 3 -4.48 10.08 -23.52
C GLU A 3 -3.46 9.04 -23.05
N PRO A 4 -3.54 8.58 -21.80
CA PRO A 4 -2.65 7.54 -21.31
C PRO A 4 -2.93 6.25 -22.09
N ILE A 5 -1.90 5.74 -22.78
CA ILE A 5 -1.95 4.49 -23.53
C ILE A 5 -2.28 3.36 -22.56
N PRO A 6 -3.34 2.58 -22.78
CA PRO A 6 -3.67 1.46 -21.89
C PRO A 6 -2.52 0.44 -21.90
N VAL A 7 -2.00 0.10 -20.73
CA VAL A 7 -0.97 -0.92 -20.57
C VAL A 7 -1.51 -2.26 -21.07
N THR A 8 -0.92 -2.82 -22.08
CA THR A 8 -1.30 -4.12 -22.63
C THR A 8 -0.92 -5.26 -21.68
N PHE A 9 -1.61 -6.40 -21.77
CA PHE A 9 -1.26 -7.58 -20.97
C PHE A 9 0.19 -8.01 -21.19
N GLY A 10 0.70 -7.91 -22.43
CA GLY A 10 2.07 -8.26 -22.78
C GLY A 10 3.09 -7.34 -22.09
N GLU A 11 2.86 -6.04 -22.09
CA GLU A 11 3.71 -5.07 -21.41
C GLU A 11 3.73 -5.31 -19.90
N LEU A 12 2.57 -5.56 -19.29
CA LEU A 12 2.48 -5.90 -17.87
C LEU A 12 3.24 -7.17 -17.53
N LEU A 13 3.09 -8.23 -18.36
CA LEU A 13 3.77 -9.50 -18.16
C LEU A 13 5.29 -9.30 -18.21
N ARG A 14 5.78 -8.60 -19.23
CA ARG A 14 7.20 -8.28 -19.40
C ARG A 14 7.74 -7.48 -18.22
N GLN A 15 7.02 -6.45 -17.78
CA GLN A 15 7.41 -5.62 -16.64
C GLN A 15 7.54 -6.47 -15.37
N LEU A 16 6.51 -7.25 -15.03
CA LEU A 16 6.52 -8.10 -13.84
C LEU A 16 7.63 -9.16 -13.89
N ARG A 17 7.95 -9.70 -15.05
CA ARG A 17 9.06 -10.65 -15.21
C ARG A 17 10.40 -9.98 -14.92
N LEU A 18 10.64 -8.80 -15.50
CA LEU A 18 11.87 -8.03 -15.30
C LEU A 18 12.03 -7.57 -13.86
N ASP A 19 10.95 -7.10 -13.22
CA ASP A 19 10.94 -6.65 -11.83
C ASP A 19 11.30 -7.81 -10.86
N ASN A 20 10.95 -9.04 -11.23
CA ASN A 20 11.34 -10.24 -10.48
C ASN A 20 12.72 -10.81 -10.89
N GLY A 21 13.47 -10.13 -11.76
CA GLY A 21 14.78 -10.58 -12.23
C GLY A 21 14.75 -11.91 -12.99
N LEU A 22 13.63 -12.25 -13.66
CA LEU A 22 13.44 -13.52 -14.33
C LEU A 22 13.76 -13.41 -15.82
N THR A 23 14.46 -14.44 -16.37
CA THR A 23 14.54 -14.64 -17.82
C THR A 23 13.24 -15.26 -18.34
N LEU A 24 13.05 -15.29 -19.66
CA LEU A 24 11.91 -15.97 -20.28
C LEU A 24 11.89 -17.46 -19.93
N GLU A 25 13.04 -18.10 -19.93
CA GLU A 25 13.23 -19.52 -19.61
C GLU A 25 12.89 -19.78 -18.14
N THR A 26 13.40 -18.97 -17.22
CA THR A 26 13.14 -19.14 -15.79
C THR A 26 11.64 -18.97 -15.46
N LEU A 27 10.97 -18.00 -16.10
CA LEU A 27 9.53 -17.84 -15.91
C LEU A 27 8.76 -19.02 -16.55
N ALA A 28 9.19 -19.50 -17.72
CA ALA A 28 8.59 -20.65 -18.42
C ALA A 28 8.61 -21.91 -17.54
N ASP A 29 9.76 -22.20 -16.96
CA ASP A 29 9.95 -23.35 -16.05
C ASP A 29 9.09 -23.23 -14.81
N ARG A 30 9.09 -22.07 -14.14
CA ARG A 30 8.28 -21.83 -12.95
C ARG A 30 6.79 -21.92 -13.25
N ALA A 31 6.33 -21.29 -14.31
CA ALA A 31 4.92 -21.26 -14.70
C ALA A 31 4.46 -22.55 -15.39
N ARG A 32 5.37 -23.45 -15.76
CA ARG A 32 5.11 -24.64 -16.61
C ARG A 32 4.39 -24.25 -17.92
N VAL A 33 4.90 -23.21 -18.57
CA VAL A 33 4.40 -22.66 -19.84
C VAL A 33 5.56 -22.61 -20.82
N ALA A 34 5.31 -22.87 -22.10
CA ALA A 34 6.37 -22.82 -23.09
C ALA A 34 6.95 -21.40 -23.23
N VAL A 35 8.28 -21.26 -23.36
CA VAL A 35 8.99 -19.99 -23.55
C VAL A 35 8.37 -19.18 -24.69
N ARG A 36 8.07 -19.84 -25.82
CA ARG A 36 7.43 -19.21 -26.98
C ARG A 36 6.08 -18.57 -26.64
N THR A 37 5.28 -19.22 -25.77
CA THR A 37 3.99 -18.67 -25.34
C THR A 37 4.18 -17.37 -24.57
N ILE A 38 5.16 -17.30 -23.67
CA ILE A 38 5.48 -16.08 -22.91
C ILE A 38 5.95 -14.99 -23.86
N SER A 39 6.87 -15.30 -24.77
CA SER A 39 7.38 -14.36 -25.76
C SER A 39 6.27 -13.81 -26.66
N ASP A 40 5.36 -14.67 -27.16
CA ASP A 40 4.26 -14.25 -28.02
C ASP A 40 3.24 -13.36 -27.25
N LEU A 41 3.05 -13.61 -25.96
CA LEU A 41 2.23 -12.76 -25.10
C LEU A 41 2.90 -11.39 -24.85
N GLU A 42 4.20 -11.35 -24.53
CA GLU A 42 4.94 -10.12 -24.32
C GLU A 42 5.04 -9.24 -25.56
N LEU A 43 5.11 -9.86 -26.75
CA LEU A 43 5.12 -9.18 -28.03
C LEU A 43 3.72 -8.79 -28.54
N GLY A 44 2.66 -9.11 -27.80
CA GLY A 44 1.28 -8.81 -28.19
C GLY A 44 0.76 -9.63 -29.38
N LYS A 45 1.51 -10.67 -29.82
CA LYS A 45 1.08 -11.58 -30.90
C LYS A 45 -0.11 -12.44 -30.48
N ALA A 46 -0.18 -12.81 -29.19
CA ALA A 46 -1.31 -13.49 -28.59
C ALA A 46 -2.06 -12.51 -27.67
N ARG A 47 -3.26 -12.08 -28.09
CA ARG A 47 -4.03 -11.04 -27.37
C ARG A 47 -4.95 -11.58 -26.27
N SER A 48 -5.28 -12.86 -26.29
CA SER A 48 -6.22 -13.47 -25.33
C SER A 48 -5.64 -14.80 -24.82
N PRO A 49 -4.83 -14.78 -23.77
CA PRO A 49 -4.31 -16.01 -23.17
C PRO A 49 -5.44 -16.81 -22.51
N ARG A 50 -5.31 -18.13 -22.55
CA ARG A 50 -6.24 -19.03 -21.86
C ARG A 50 -6.16 -18.80 -20.33
N GLU A 51 -7.27 -18.93 -19.64
CA GLU A 51 -7.36 -18.72 -18.19
C GLU A 51 -6.34 -19.57 -17.42
N SER A 52 -6.14 -20.83 -17.81
CA SER A 52 -5.14 -21.72 -17.23
C SER A 52 -3.70 -21.20 -17.42
N THR A 53 -3.39 -20.57 -18.55
CA THR A 53 -2.09 -19.96 -18.81
C THR A 53 -1.88 -18.73 -17.92
N VAL A 54 -2.91 -17.88 -17.78
CA VAL A 54 -2.86 -16.70 -16.91
C VAL A 54 -2.64 -17.10 -15.45
N ALA A 55 -3.36 -18.13 -14.97
CA ALA A 55 -3.22 -18.64 -13.61
C ALA A 55 -1.79 -19.17 -13.33
N ARG A 56 -1.21 -19.93 -14.28
CA ARG A 56 0.15 -20.45 -14.19
C ARG A 56 1.20 -19.34 -14.21
N LEU A 57 1.04 -18.33 -15.06
CA LEU A 57 1.94 -17.18 -15.11
C LEU A 57 1.88 -16.37 -13.81
N ALA A 58 0.66 -16.15 -13.27
CA ALA A 58 0.50 -15.49 -11.97
C ALA A 58 1.20 -16.26 -10.84
N TRP A 59 1.13 -17.59 -10.87
CA TRP A 59 1.84 -18.43 -9.91
C TRP A 59 3.36 -18.36 -10.09
N GLY A 60 3.87 -18.47 -11.33
CA GLY A 60 5.30 -18.38 -11.65
C GLY A 60 5.93 -17.03 -11.27
N LEU A 61 5.14 -15.95 -11.36
CA LEU A 61 5.48 -14.60 -10.92
C LEU A 61 5.25 -14.37 -9.42
N ARG A 62 4.76 -15.36 -8.67
CA ARG A 62 4.41 -15.27 -7.24
C ARG A 62 3.45 -14.12 -6.94
N LEU A 63 2.49 -13.88 -7.83
CA LEU A 63 1.49 -12.84 -7.62
C LEU A 63 0.42 -13.30 -6.64
N GLU A 64 0.14 -12.49 -5.63
CA GLU A 64 -0.90 -12.73 -4.63
C GLU A 64 -1.80 -11.50 -4.48
N GLY A 65 -2.94 -11.66 -3.84
CA GLY A 65 -3.85 -10.56 -3.50
C GLY A 65 -4.23 -9.67 -4.70
N PRO A 66 -4.17 -8.33 -4.54
CA PRO A 66 -4.59 -7.36 -5.56
C PRO A 66 -3.77 -7.43 -6.86
N ALA A 67 -2.48 -7.74 -6.78
CA ALA A 67 -1.61 -7.86 -7.94
C ALA A 67 -2.05 -9.01 -8.85
N LYS A 68 -2.40 -10.17 -8.27
CA LYS A 68 -2.96 -11.31 -8.99
C LYS A 68 -4.30 -10.98 -9.63
N ALA A 69 -5.19 -10.31 -8.88
CA ALA A 69 -6.50 -9.90 -9.38
C ALA A 69 -6.39 -8.96 -10.59
N ARG A 70 -5.47 -7.98 -10.53
CA ARG A 70 -5.18 -7.06 -11.62
C ARG A 70 -4.62 -7.78 -12.85
N PHE A 71 -3.65 -8.65 -12.66
CA PHE A 71 -3.03 -9.43 -13.73
C PHE A 71 -4.08 -10.24 -14.49
N ILE A 72 -4.99 -10.90 -13.78
CA ILE A 72 -6.10 -11.67 -14.37
C ILE A 72 -7.10 -10.75 -15.09
N ALA A 73 -7.43 -9.59 -14.51
CA ALA A 73 -8.39 -8.65 -15.10
C ALA A 73 -7.87 -8.09 -16.45
N ILE A 74 -6.59 -7.69 -16.53
CA ILE A 74 -5.96 -7.20 -17.76
C ILE A 74 -5.87 -8.31 -18.80
N ALA A 75 -5.54 -9.55 -18.40
CA ALA A 75 -5.51 -10.70 -19.30
C ALA A 75 -6.86 -11.00 -19.96
N ARG A 76 -7.97 -10.67 -19.28
CA ARG A 76 -9.35 -10.85 -19.76
C ARG A 76 -9.86 -9.65 -20.59
N GLY A 77 -9.00 -8.65 -20.88
CA GLY A 77 -9.41 -7.46 -21.62
C GLY A 77 -10.44 -6.61 -20.88
N ARG A 78 -10.63 -6.81 -19.58
CA ARG A 78 -11.48 -5.92 -18.78
C ARG A 78 -10.73 -4.59 -18.61
N PRO A 79 -11.36 -3.45 -18.92
CA PRO A 79 -10.75 -2.17 -18.61
C PRO A 79 -10.56 -2.10 -17.09
N VAL A 80 -9.31 -2.23 -16.68
CA VAL A 80 -8.94 -1.85 -15.31
C VAL A 80 -8.85 -0.33 -15.35
N PRO A 81 -9.55 0.39 -14.48
CA PRO A 81 -9.38 1.84 -14.44
C PRO A 81 -7.88 2.15 -14.39
N ASN A 82 -7.39 2.92 -15.38
CA ASN A 82 -6.04 3.46 -15.36
C ASN A 82 -5.91 4.29 -14.09
N GLY A 83 -5.24 3.79 -13.08
CA GLY A 83 -5.18 4.45 -11.78
C GLY A 83 -4.67 3.57 -10.65
N LEU A 84 -4.36 2.30 -10.92
CA LEU A 84 -3.60 1.53 -9.94
C LEU A 84 -2.11 1.78 -10.19
N PRO A 85 -1.42 2.48 -9.29
CA PRO A 85 0.02 2.58 -9.38
C PRO A 85 0.60 1.16 -9.42
N ALA A 86 1.48 0.91 -10.41
CA ALA A 86 2.41 -0.18 -10.29
C ALA A 86 3.13 0.04 -8.96
N THR A 87 2.90 -0.81 -7.97
CA THR A 87 3.82 -0.95 -6.87
C THR A 87 5.08 -1.57 -7.47
N THR A 88 5.90 -0.74 -8.08
CA THR A 88 7.33 -1.03 -8.24
C THR A 88 7.78 -1.38 -6.83
N GLY A 89 8.53 -2.46 -6.67
CA GLY A 89 8.95 -3.05 -5.41
C GLY A 89 9.59 -2.07 -4.42
N THR A 90 8.79 -1.13 -3.96
CA THR A 90 9.15 -0.21 -2.90
C THR A 90 8.99 -1.00 -1.60
N SER A 91 10.05 -1.08 -0.85
CA SER A 91 10.00 -1.60 0.53
C SER A 91 8.81 -0.99 1.25
N PRO A 92 8.12 -1.75 2.12
CA PRO A 92 6.99 -1.23 2.88
C PRO A 92 7.34 0.14 3.51
N PRO A 93 6.48 1.15 3.42
CA PRO A 93 6.77 2.46 3.98
C PRO A 93 6.98 2.35 5.49
N ARG A 94 8.11 2.89 5.97
CA ARG A 94 8.47 2.89 7.38
C ARG A 94 8.87 4.30 7.78
N THR A 95 7.87 5.10 8.13
CA THR A 95 8.06 6.54 8.40
C THR A 95 7.81 6.90 9.87
N LEU A 96 7.77 5.91 10.77
CA LEU A 96 7.65 6.20 12.19
C LEU A 96 8.83 7.06 12.66
N PRO A 97 8.60 8.08 13.48
CA PRO A 97 9.67 8.80 14.18
C PRO A 97 10.54 7.83 14.99
N ARG A 98 11.75 8.23 15.31
CA ARG A 98 12.62 7.44 16.19
C ARG A 98 11.93 7.18 17.52
N ASP A 99 12.06 5.96 18.02
CA ASP A 99 11.56 5.60 19.34
C ASP A 99 12.27 6.40 20.43
N VAL A 100 11.53 6.80 21.44
CA VAL A 100 12.08 7.55 22.58
C VAL A 100 12.78 6.57 23.51
N GLY A 101 14.13 6.59 23.52
CA GLY A 101 14.93 5.64 24.30
C GLY A 101 14.72 5.71 25.82
N SER A 102 14.28 6.84 26.35
CA SER A 102 14.01 7.06 27.80
C SER A 102 12.51 7.18 28.11
N PHE A 103 11.70 6.24 27.58
CA PHE A 103 10.27 6.23 27.90
C PHE A 103 10.05 5.66 29.30
N THR A 104 9.70 6.51 30.27
CA THR A 104 9.45 6.13 31.66
C THR A 104 8.00 6.39 32.05
N GLY A 105 7.42 5.50 32.83
CA GLY A 105 6.03 5.56 33.24
C GLY A 105 5.07 5.07 32.15
N ARG A 106 3.77 5.09 32.44
CA ARG A 106 2.68 4.72 31.52
C ARG A 106 2.78 3.32 30.92
N ALA A 107 3.39 2.40 31.64
CA ALA A 107 3.50 1.01 31.19
C ALA A 107 2.09 0.38 31.03
N TRP A 108 1.14 0.80 31.86
CA TRP A 108 -0.24 0.33 31.82
C TRP A 108 -0.97 0.83 30.56
N GLU A 109 -0.93 2.13 30.27
CA GLU A 109 -1.55 2.71 29.09
C GLU A 109 -0.92 2.18 27.79
N LEU A 110 0.38 1.91 27.82
CA LEU A 110 1.08 1.29 26.70
C LEU A 110 0.60 -0.14 26.47
N ALA A 111 0.46 -0.94 27.53
CA ALA A 111 -0.05 -2.30 27.46
C ALA A 111 -1.51 -2.32 26.94
N GLU A 112 -2.39 -1.50 27.52
CA GLU A 112 -3.77 -1.37 27.06
C GLU A 112 -3.87 -1.03 25.58
N LEU A 113 -3.09 -0.05 25.10
CA LEU A 113 -3.08 0.35 23.71
C LEU A 113 -2.58 -0.76 22.77
N THR A 114 -1.53 -1.48 23.19
CA THR A 114 -0.96 -2.56 22.39
C THR A 114 -1.83 -3.82 22.37
N GLU A 115 -2.52 -4.13 23.44
CA GLU A 115 -3.51 -5.21 23.52
C GLU A 115 -4.74 -4.90 22.66
N ALA A 116 -5.32 -3.71 22.81
CA ALA A 116 -6.45 -3.28 22.01
C ALA A 116 -6.13 -3.30 20.48
N ALA A 117 -4.93 -2.87 20.12
CA ALA A 117 -4.48 -2.93 18.72
C ALA A 117 -4.16 -4.37 18.26
N ALA A 118 -3.86 -5.27 19.18
CA ALA A 118 -3.62 -6.68 18.85
C ALA A 118 -4.92 -7.43 18.53
N ASP A 119 -5.98 -7.18 19.30
CA ASP A 119 -7.31 -7.77 19.07
C ASP A 119 -7.93 -7.28 17.77
N ALA A 120 -7.59 -6.06 17.37
CA ALA A 120 -8.03 -5.44 16.13
C ALA A 120 -7.37 -6.04 14.86
N ALA A 121 -6.32 -6.81 14.97
CA ALA A 121 -5.63 -7.41 13.81
C ALA A 121 -6.49 -8.40 13.02
N SER A 122 -7.61 -8.85 13.58
CA SER A 122 -8.63 -9.68 12.92
C SER A 122 -9.73 -8.86 12.22
N GLN A 123 -9.77 -7.55 12.42
CA GLN A 123 -10.79 -6.65 11.87
C GLN A 123 -10.30 -5.95 10.59
N VAL A 124 -11.24 -5.53 9.75
CA VAL A 124 -10.93 -4.84 8.48
C VAL A 124 -10.23 -3.49 8.71
N ALA A 125 -10.58 -2.79 9.80
CA ALA A 125 -9.90 -1.60 10.29
C ALA A 125 -10.24 -1.39 11.76
N ALA A 126 -9.25 -0.99 12.57
CA ALA A 126 -9.46 -0.53 13.94
C ALA A 126 -8.89 0.87 14.09
N VAL A 127 -9.60 1.71 14.80
CA VAL A 127 -9.20 3.08 15.12
C VAL A 127 -9.09 3.24 16.62
N HIS A 128 -7.90 3.61 17.09
CA HIS A 128 -7.65 3.94 18.50
C HIS A 128 -7.31 5.42 18.60
N ALA A 129 -7.97 6.12 19.51
CA ALA A 129 -7.75 7.55 19.74
C ALA A 129 -7.09 7.78 21.10
N ILE A 130 -5.96 8.50 21.11
CA ILE A 130 -5.28 8.96 22.33
C ILE A 130 -5.61 10.43 22.53
N SER A 131 -6.34 10.75 23.60
CA SER A 131 -6.71 12.12 23.96
C SER A 131 -6.09 12.52 25.29
N GLY A 132 -5.93 13.82 25.52
CA GLY A 132 -5.38 14.37 26.76
C GLY A 132 -4.79 15.76 26.57
N MET A 133 -4.31 16.37 27.66
CA MET A 133 -3.74 17.73 27.66
C MET A 133 -2.51 17.84 26.75
N ALA A 134 -2.25 19.06 26.24
CA ALA A 134 -1.04 19.34 25.49
C ALA A 134 0.21 19.07 26.36
N GLY A 135 1.30 18.60 25.72
CA GLY A 135 2.57 18.33 26.41
C GLY A 135 2.63 17.07 27.27
N ILE A 136 1.52 16.35 27.49
CA ILE A 136 1.48 15.17 28.37
C ILE A 136 2.19 13.92 27.77
N GLY A 137 2.77 13.99 26.58
CA GLY A 137 3.50 12.89 25.96
C GLY A 137 2.64 11.91 25.15
N LYS A 138 1.49 12.34 24.61
CA LYS A 138 0.63 11.49 23.72
C LYS A 138 1.38 10.94 22.53
N THR A 139 2.08 11.81 21.81
CA THR A 139 2.87 11.43 20.62
C THR A 139 3.96 10.43 20.99
N ALA A 140 4.66 10.63 22.11
CA ALA A 140 5.68 9.69 22.59
C ALA A 140 5.11 8.31 22.90
N LEU A 141 3.95 8.26 23.57
CA LEU A 141 3.22 7.02 23.85
C LEU A 141 2.78 6.32 22.56
N ALA A 142 2.20 7.05 21.62
CA ALA A 142 1.73 6.52 20.35
C ALA A 142 2.88 5.99 19.49
N VAL A 143 4.00 6.71 19.41
CA VAL A 143 5.21 6.28 18.68
C VAL A 143 5.79 5.01 19.32
N ARG A 144 5.88 4.96 20.66
CA ARG A 144 6.35 3.78 21.39
C ARG A 144 5.46 2.56 21.12
N ALA A 145 4.15 2.71 21.21
CA ALA A 145 3.20 1.64 20.87
C ALA A 145 3.34 1.19 19.41
N ALA A 146 3.47 2.14 18.49
CA ALA A 146 3.65 1.84 17.08
C ALA A 146 4.92 1.01 16.81
N HIS A 147 6.03 1.31 17.47
CA HIS A 147 7.25 0.50 17.36
C HIS A 147 7.07 -0.92 17.92
N GLN A 148 6.37 -1.09 19.04
CA GLN A 148 6.07 -2.42 19.57
C GLN A 148 5.15 -3.24 18.66
N LEU A 149 4.23 -2.58 17.98
CA LEU A 149 3.28 -3.20 17.07
C LEU A 149 3.84 -3.41 15.65
N ALA A 150 4.98 -2.81 15.30
CA ALA A 150 5.49 -2.77 13.93
C ALA A 150 5.61 -4.16 13.26
N ALA A 151 6.00 -5.19 14.01
CA ALA A 151 6.10 -6.56 13.50
C ALA A 151 4.75 -7.18 13.08
N ARG A 152 3.64 -6.68 13.63
CA ARG A 152 2.27 -7.13 13.30
C ARG A 152 1.72 -6.49 12.02
N TYR A 153 2.36 -5.40 11.56
CA TYR A 153 1.98 -4.62 10.38
C TYR A 153 3.11 -4.64 9.32
N PRO A 154 3.35 -5.81 8.71
CA PRO A 154 4.50 -6.01 7.82
C PRO A 154 4.44 -5.17 6.54
N ASP A 155 3.22 -4.79 6.09
CA ASP A 155 3.01 -4.06 4.85
C ASP A 155 3.27 -2.56 4.97
N GLY A 156 3.62 -2.08 6.18
CA GLY A 156 4.11 -0.73 6.41
C GLY A 156 3.60 -0.07 7.68
N GLN A 157 4.33 0.98 8.08
CA GLN A 157 3.97 1.87 9.19
C GLN A 157 4.17 3.31 8.72
N ILE A 158 3.10 4.10 8.72
CA ILE A 158 3.12 5.49 8.28
C ILE A 158 2.79 6.41 9.45
N PHE A 159 3.64 7.42 9.65
CA PHE A 159 3.39 8.55 10.53
C PHE A 159 3.01 9.78 9.72
N LEU A 160 1.97 10.49 10.13
CA LEU A 160 1.53 11.75 9.52
C LEU A 160 1.08 12.73 10.60
N GLY A 161 1.75 13.90 10.70
CA GLY A 161 1.31 15.02 11.51
C GLY A 161 0.23 15.83 10.79
N LEU A 162 -0.93 16.01 11.43
CA LEU A 162 -2.06 16.75 10.86
C LEU A 162 -2.07 18.24 11.24
N GLN A 163 -1.15 18.66 12.12
CA GLN A 163 -0.85 20.07 12.46
C GLN A 163 -2.06 20.87 12.98
N ALA A 164 -3.05 20.21 13.58
CA ALA A 164 -4.27 20.89 14.02
C ALA A 164 -4.04 21.94 15.12
N HIS A 165 -2.99 21.77 15.91
CA HIS A 165 -2.66 22.67 17.02
C HIS A 165 -1.24 23.27 16.91
N THR A 166 -0.60 23.15 15.74
CA THR A 166 0.73 23.67 15.51
C THR A 166 0.67 25.19 15.23
N PRO A 167 1.28 26.05 16.10
CA PRO A 167 1.21 27.49 15.92
C PRO A 167 1.77 27.94 14.56
N GLY A 168 1.03 28.80 13.87
CA GLY A 168 1.46 29.40 12.60
C GLY A 168 1.34 28.50 11.37
N GLN A 169 0.77 27.31 11.51
CA GLN A 169 0.49 26.40 10.39
C GLN A 169 -0.99 26.07 10.32
N PRO A 170 -1.61 26.09 9.14
CA PRO A 170 -2.98 25.63 8.99
C PRO A 170 -3.04 24.10 9.16
N PRO A 171 -4.14 23.57 9.73
CA PRO A 171 -4.35 22.12 9.77
C PRO A 171 -4.30 21.50 8.38
N VAL A 172 -3.69 20.31 8.28
CA VAL A 172 -3.66 19.55 7.03
C VAL A 172 -5.08 19.11 6.67
N ALA A 173 -5.57 19.55 5.52
CA ALA A 173 -6.90 19.17 5.05
C ALA A 173 -6.96 17.67 4.72
N ALA A 174 -8.14 17.04 4.91
CA ALA A 174 -8.30 15.60 4.69
C ALA A 174 -7.89 15.15 3.26
N ALA A 175 -8.18 15.98 2.25
CA ALA A 175 -7.75 15.69 0.88
C ALA A 175 -6.22 15.71 0.72
N GLU A 176 -5.55 16.62 1.40
CA GLU A 176 -4.10 16.73 1.40
C GLU A 176 -3.45 15.58 2.19
N ALA A 177 -3.98 15.27 3.37
CA ALA A 177 -3.55 14.11 4.16
C ALA A 177 -3.58 12.82 3.33
N LEU A 178 -4.67 12.57 2.59
CA LEU A 178 -4.77 11.42 1.70
C LEU A 178 -3.75 11.47 0.55
N ALA A 179 -3.43 12.65 0.01
CA ALA A 179 -2.39 12.75 -1.01
C ALA A 179 -1.01 12.39 -0.46
N ILE A 180 -0.68 12.89 0.73
CA ILE A 180 0.59 12.59 1.42
C ILE A 180 0.67 11.09 1.73
N LEU A 181 -0.41 10.48 2.25
CA LEU A 181 -0.46 9.05 2.52
C LEU A 181 -0.25 8.22 1.25
N LEU A 182 -0.90 8.57 0.15
CA LEU A 182 -0.74 7.88 -1.14
C LEU A 182 0.70 8.01 -1.68
N GLN A 183 1.30 9.20 -1.61
CA GLN A 183 2.69 9.40 -2.02
C GLN A 183 3.66 8.60 -1.14
N THR A 184 3.49 8.64 0.18
CA THR A 184 4.30 7.86 1.14
C THR A 184 4.16 6.36 0.88
N ALA A 185 3.01 5.94 0.41
CA ALA A 185 2.71 4.57 0.01
C ALA A 185 3.31 4.17 -1.36
N GLY A 186 4.03 5.09 -2.03
CA GLY A 186 4.69 4.86 -3.30
C GLY A 186 3.82 5.11 -4.54
N VAL A 187 2.67 5.80 -4.38
CA VAL A 187 1.82 6.20 -5.50
C VAL A 187 2.45 7.42 -6.18
N ASP A 188 2.67 7.36 -7.50
CA ASP A 188 3.16 8.51 -8.27
C ASP A 188 2.20 9.70 -8.11
N ALA A 189 2.76 10.89 -7.82
CA ALA A 189 1.99 12.12 -7.64
C ALA A 189 1.05 12.44 -8.83
N ARG A 190 1.46 12.06 -10.05
CA ARG A 190 0.68 12.24 -11.27
C ARG A 190 -0.56 11.35 -11.33
N GLN A 191 -0.58 10.28 -10.56
CA GLN A 191 -1.69 9.32 -10.49
C GLN A 191 -2.65 9.62 -9.34
N ILE A 192 -2.31 10.56 -8.46
CA ILE A 192 -3.16 10.94 -7.35
C ILE A 192 -4.26 11.88 -7.88
N PRO A 193 -5.53 11.46 -7.83
CA PRO A 193 -6.62 12.26 -8.38
C PRO A 193 -6.84 13.54 -7.57
N ALA A 194 -7.48 14.53 -8.21
CA ALA A 194 -8.00 15.69 -7.51
C ALA A 194 -9.25 15.30 -6.69
N GLY A 195 -9.42 15.92 -5.53
CA GLY A 195 -10.62 15.78 -4.69
C GLY A 195 -10.59 14.64 -3.67
N LEU A 196 -11.30 14.87 -2.57
CA LEU A 196 -11.30 14.02 -1.39
C LEU A 196 -11.81 12.60 -1.69
N GLU A 197 -12.98 12.49 -2.30
CA GLU A 197 -13.63 11.19 -2.55
C GLU A 197 -12.84 10.27 -3.49
N ALA A 198 -12.21 10.85 -4.51
CA ALA A 198 -11.40 10.07 -5.44
C ALA A 198 -10.13 9.56 -4.76
N ARG A 199 -9.47 10.39 -3.92
CA ARG A 199 -8.32 10.00 -3.11
C ARG A 199 -8.69 8.95 -2.07
N ALA A 200 -9.83 9.10 -1.41
CA ALA A 200 -10.31 8.15 -0.43
C ALA A 200 -10.61 6.76 -1.05
N ARG A 201 -11.18 6.73 -2.26
CA ARG A 201 -11.36 5.48 -3.01
C ARG A 201 -10.03 4.83 -3.38
N LEU A 202 -9.08 5.62 -3.87
CA LEU A 202 -7.74 5.14 -4.24
C LEU A 202 -7.01 4.60 -3.00
N TRP A 203 -7.09 5.30 -1.88
CA TRP A 203 -6.49 4.90 -0.61
C TRP A 203 -7.07 3.58 -0.09
N ARG A 204 -8.40 3.45 -0.04
CA ARG A 204 -9.07 2.19 0.36
C ARG A 204 -8.68 1.03 -0.54
N HIS A 205 -8.59 1.29 -1.85
CA HIS A 205 -8.16 0.28 -2.80
C HIS A 205 -6.69 -0.13 -2.56
N TRP A 206 -5.82 0.84 -2.28
CA TRP A 206 -4.41 0.57 -2.01
C TRP A 206 -4.20 -0.20 -0.69
N LEU A 207 -5.02 0.05 0.32
CA LEU A 207 -5.01 -0.66 1.60
C LEU A 207 -5.57 -2.08 1.52
N ALA A 208 -6.35 -2.40 0.51
CA ALA A 208 -7.04 -3.68 0.44
C ALA A 208 -6.07 -4.87 0.52
N GLY A 209 -6.27 -5.73 1.51
CA GLY A 209 -5.43 -6.90 1.77
C GLY A 209 -4.08 -6.61 2.42
N LYS A 210 -3.80 -5.37 2.85
CA LYS A 210 -2.57 -4.99 3.54
C LYS A 210 -2.80 -4.83 5.04
N ARG A 211 -1.81 -5.24 5.81
CA ARG A 211 -1.73 -4.99 7.26
C ARG A 211 -0.80 -3.81 7.50
N MET A 212 -1.39 -2.62 7.62
CA MET A 212 -0.68 -1.36 7.79
C MET A 212 -1.05 -0.68 9.09
N LEU A 213 -0.07 -0.04 9.70
CA LEU A 213 -0.25 0.84 10.84
C LEU A 213 -0.17 2.30 10.39
N LEU A 214 -1.21 3.08 10.70
CA LEU A 214 -1.24 4.51 10.47
C LEU A 214 -1.25 5.23 11.82
N LEU A 215 -0.27 6.08 12.04
CA LEU A 215 -0.21 6.96 13.20
C LEU A 215 -0.45 8.39 12.72
N LEU A 216 -1.65 8.91 13.01
CA LEU A 216 -2.04 10.28 12.72
C LEU A 216 -1.89 11.12 14.00
N ASP A 217 -0.98 12.08 13.99
CA ASP A 217 -0.68 12.93 15.14
C ASP A 217 -1.26 14.34 14.98
N ASP A 218 -1.54 14.99 16.08
CA ASP A 218 -2.07 16.35 16.13
C ASP A 218 -3.35 16.55 15.30
N ALA A 219 -4.32 15.65 15.47
CA ALA A 219 -5.62 15.73 14.81
C ALA A 219 -6.55 16.72 15.53
N ALA A 220 -7.34 17.47 14.76
CA ALA A 220 -8.43 18.29 15.29
C ALA A 220 -9.53 17.40 15.87
N ARG A 221 -10.19 17.86 16.93
CA ARG A 221 -11.47 17.30 17.37
C ARG A 221 -12.55 17.79 16.41
N SER A 222 -13.33 16.89 15.86
CA SER A 222 -14.57 17.21 15.15
C SER A 222 -15.66 17.62 16.11
#